data_fc44f3b15b679e44ad97f10839ea6cf2
#
_entry.id   fc44f3b15b679e44ad97f10839ea6cf2
#
_cell.length_a   1.000
_cell.length_b   1.000
_cell.length_c   1.000
_cell.angle_alpha   90.00
_cell.angle_beta   90.00
_cell.angle_gamma   90.00
#
_symmetry.space_group_name_H-M   'P 1'
#
loop_
_entity.id
_entity.type
_entity.pdbx_description
1 polymer ?
#
loop_
_entity_poly.entity_id
_entity_poly.type
_entity_poly.pdbx_seq_one_letter_code
_entity_poly.pdbx_strand_id
1 'polypeptide(L)'
;KLNLQKIEYKYQRKKKDLFAEIESIEQSLSQAQKNITSYIPFIRSSVENREQEAQNYQLITSSIQDYIQAIENEFGAFHSQLKAKVEFQKDLLKYDDLLDRLLVEKNQTP
;
A
#
# COMPACT_ATOMS: atom_id res chain seq x y z
N LYS A 1 -11.06 45.60 -5.17
CA LYS A 1 -10.19 44.96 -6.18
C LYS A 1 -9.07 44.12 -5.51
N LEU A 2 -8.39 44.68 -4.51
CA LEU A 2 -7.33 43.97 -3.78
C LEU A 2 -7.84 42.71 -3.05
N ASN A 3 -9.04 42.77 -2.48
CA ASN A 3 -9.62 41.62 -1.78
C ASN A 3 -10.00 40.48 -2.74
N LEU A 4 -10.52 40.80 -3.91
CA LEU A 4 -10.85 39.79 -4.93
C LEU A 4 -9.59 39.11 -5.45
N GLN A 5 -8.50 39.87 -5.68
CA GLN A 5 -7.23 39.33 -6.13
C GLN A 5 -6.61 38.39 -5.07
N LYS A 6 -6.73 38.74 -3.78
CA LYS A 6 -6.24 37.89 -2.68
C LYS A 6 -7.02 36.60 -2.58
N ILE A 7 -8.35 36.67 -2.74
CA ILE A 7 -9.24 35.49 -2.70
C ILE A 7 -8.90 34.58 -3.88
N GLU A 8 -8.76 35.14 -5.08
CA GLU A 8 -8.40 34.39 -6.27
C GLU A 8 -7.03 33.73 -6.14
N TYR A 9 -6.05 34.45 -5.62
CA TYR A 9 -4.71 33.92 -5.38
C TYR A 9 -4.74 32.75 -4.40
N LYS A 10 -5.46 32.90 -3.28
CA LYS A 10 -5.63 31.84 -2.29
C LYS A 10 -6.31 30.60 -2.89
N TYR A 11 -7.31 30.83 -3.73
CA TYR A 11 -8.02 29.73 -4.42
C TYR A 11 -7.08 28.98 -5.35
N GLN A 12 -6.31 29.67 -6.16
CA GLN A 12 -5.36 29.06 -7.09
C GLN A 12 -4.27 28.29 -6.36
N ARG A 13 -3.75 28.84 -5.26
CA ARG A 13 -2.76 28.19 -4.43
C ARG A 13 -3.31 26.92 -3.79
N LYS A 14 -4.51 26.98 -3.25
CA LYS A 14 -5.18 25.84 -2.63
C LYS A 14 -5.44 24.71 -3.63
N LYS A 15 -5.86 25.07 -4.83
CA LYS A 15 -6.06 24.14 -5.92
C LYS A 15 -4.74 23.46 -6.33
N LYS A 16 -3.67 24.23 -6.44
CA LYS A 16 -2.34 23.72 -6.76
C LYS A 16 -1.82 22.75 -5.71
N ASP A 17 -1.99 23.10 -4.43
CA ASP A 17 -1.59 22.25 -3.31
C ASP A 17 -2.37 20.93 -3.33
N LEU A 18 -3.67 20.99 -3.61
CA LEU A 18 -4.53 19.82 -3.70
C LEU A 18 -4.11 18.90 -4.85
N PHE A 19 -3.79 19.45 -6.02
CA PHE A 19 -3.29 18.66 -7.14
C PHE A 19 -1.94 18.00 -6.82
N ALA A 20 -1.05 18.70 -6.11
CA ALA A 20 0.22 18.13 -5.66
C ALA A 20 0.02 16.97 -4.71
N GLU A 21 -0.92 17.08 -3.77
CA GLU A 21 -1.26 16.00 -2.84
C GLU A 21 -1.85 14.79 -3.58
N ILE A 22 -2.74 15.01 -4.55
CA ILE A 22 -3.32 13.95 -5.37
C ILE A 22 -2.24 13.20 -6.13
N GLU A 23 -1.33 13.93 -6.78
CA GLU A 23 -0.21 13.33 -7.52
C GLU A 23 0.68 12.49 -6.60
N SER A 24 0.98 13.00 -5.41
CA SER A 24 1.76 12.28 -4.40
C SER A 24 1.08 10.98 -3.99
N ILE A 25 -0.23 10.99 -3.75
CA ILE A 25 -1.00 9.80 -3.39
C ILE A 25 -1.07 8.81 -4.56
N GLU A 26 -1.20 9.27 -5.79
CA GLU A 26 -1.18 8.40 -6.97
C GLU A 26 0.16 7.64 -7.08
N GLN A 27 1.27 8.32 -6.83
CA GLN A 27 2.60 7.69 -6.80
C GLN A 27 2.70 6.67 -5.68
N SER A 28 2.18 7.01 -4.50
CA SER A 28 2.16 6.12 -3.34
C SER A 28 1.33 4.87 -3.62
N LEU A 29 0.17 5.01 -4.26
CA LEU A 29 -0.69 3.88 -4.65
C LEU A 29 0.01 2.96 -5.64
N SER A 30 0.68 3.53 -6.65
CA SER A 30 1.44 2.75 -7.63
C SER A 30 2.56 1.95 -6.96
N GLN A 31 3.30 2.58 -6.05
CA GLN A 31 4.36 1.90 -5.31
C GLN A 31 3.80 0.81 -4.39
N ALA A 32 2.70 1.08 -3.70
CA ALA A 32 2.05 0.11 -2.82
C ALA A 32 1.58 -1.11 -3.60
N GLN A 33 1.02 -0.91 -4.79
CA GLN A 33 0.60 -2.01 -5.67
C GLN A 33 1.79 -2.88 -6.09
N LYS A 34 2.90 -2.25 -6.45
CA LYS A 34 4.14 -2.96 -6.78
C LYS A 34 4.66 -3.76 -5.59
N ASN A 35 4.57 -3.19 -4.39
CA ASN A 35 4.99 -3.86 -3.16
C ASN A 35 4.14 -5.12 -2.91
N ILE A 36 2.81 -5.02 -3.04
CA ILE A 36 1.91 -6.17 -2.89
C ILE A 36 2.28 -7.27 -3.87
N THR A 37 2.48 -6.92 -5.13
CA THR A 37 2.84 -7.86 -6.19
C THR A 37 4.19 -8.51 -5.93
N SER A 38 5.16 -7.77 -5.38
CA SER A 38 6.49 -8.29 -5.10
C SER A 38 6.51 -9.37 -4.03
N TYR A 39 5.50 -9.41 -3.15
CA TYR A 39 5.39 -10.46 -2.13
C TYR A 39 4.90 -11.80 -2.68
N ILE A 40 4.27 -11.82 -3.86
CA ILE A 40 3.71 -13.05 -4.44
C ILE A 40 4.78 -14.15 -4.62
N PRO A 41 5.92 -13.90 -5.30
CA PRO A 41 6.96 -14.92 -5.42
C PRO A 41 7.59 -15.27 -4.08
N PHE A 42 7.70 -14.32 -3.18
CA PHE A 42 8.25 -14.55 -1.84
C PHE A 42 7.35 -15.49 -1.03
N ILE A 43 6.03 -15.27 -1.06
CA ILE A 43 5.06 -16.16 -0.41
C ILE A 43 5.13 -17.56 -1.03
N ARG A 44 5.15 -17.64 -2.35
CA ARG A 44 5.24 -18.93 -3.06
C ARG A 44 6.46 -19.72 -2.61
N SER A 45 7.63 -19.07 -2.58
CA SER A 45 8.87 -19.71 -2.12
C SER A 45 8.78 -20.16 -0.68
N SER A 46 8.15 -19.36 0.19
CA SER A 46 7.98 -19.68 1.60
C SER A 46 7.06 -20.88 1.80
N VAL A 47 5.96 -20.95 1.02
CA VAL A 47 5.03 -22.09 1.05
C VAL A 47 5.75 -23.36 0.58
N GLU A 48 6.45 -23.29 -0.54
CA GLU A 48 7.22 -24.42 -1.09
C GLU A 48 8.26 -24.92 -0.07
N ASN A 49 8.97 -24.00 0.57
CA ASN A 49 9.96 -24.35 1.60
C ASN A 49 9.30 -25.03 2.80
N ARG A 50 8.16 -24.51 3.28
CA ARG A 50 7.44 -25.12 4.39
C ARG A 50 6.97 -26.54 4.01
N GLU A 51 6.44 -26.74 2.80
CA GLU A 51 6.02 -28.04 2.32
C GLU A 51 7.19 -29.01 2.24
N GLN A 52 8.33 -28.55 1.74
CA GLN A 52 9.56 -29.35 1.63
C GLN A 52 10.05 -29.76 3.01
N GLU A 53 10.08 -28.84 3.97
CA GLU A 53 10.51 -29.12 5.35
C GLU A 53 9.53 -30.05 6.07
N ALA A 54 8.24 -29.97 5.77
CA ALA A 54 7.25 -30.91 6.31
C ALA A 54 7.53 -32.32 5.82
N GLN A 55 7.83 -32.50 4.53
CA GLN A 55 8.19 -33.80 3.96
C GLN A 55 9.50 -34.31 4.55
N ASN A 56 10.51 -33.46 4.66
CA ASN A 56 11.80 -33.83 5.21
C ASN A 56 11.68 -34.25 6.68
N TYR A 57 10.83 -33.57 7.44
CA TYR A 57 10.57 -33.94 8.84
C TYR A 57 9.90 -35.33 8.93
N GLN A 58 8.92 -35.60 8.05
CA GLN A 58 8.27 -36.93 8.00
C GLN A 58 9.27 -38.04 7.65
N LEU A 59 10.23 -37.72 6.82
CA LEU A 59 11.28 -38.65 6.42
C LEU A 59 12.48 -38.69 7.39
N ILE A 60 12.39 -37.93 8.49
CA ILE A 60 13.43 -37.82 9.53
C ILE A 60 14.75 -37.27 8.93
N THR A 61 14.68 -36.49 7.88
CA THR A 61 15.85 -35.87 7.23
C THR A 61 16.08 -34.45 7.68
N SER A 62 15.14 -33.82 8.39
CA SER A 62 15.31 -32.50 8.97
C SER A 62 14.83 -32.49 10.42
N SER A 63 15.27 -31.48 11.18
CA SER A 63 14.87 -31.31 12.58
C SER A 63 13.50 -30.62 12.67
N ILE A 64 12.84 -30.79 13.81
CA ILE A 64 11.59 -30.09 14.09
C ILE A 64 11.83 -28.57 14.11
N GLN A 65 13.02 -28.11 14.46
CA GLN A 65 13.36 -26.69 14.47
C GLN A 65 13.37 -26.12 13.05
N ASP A 66 13.89 -26.87 12.07
CA ASP A 66 13.87 -26.44 10.68
C ASP A 66 12.45 -26.33 10.15
N TYR A 67 11.60 -27.27 10.51
CA TYR A 67 10.18 -27.23 10.14
C TYR A 67 9.45 -26.03 10.77
N ILE A 68 9.67 -25.78 12.06
CA ILE A 68 9.11 -24.63 12.76
C ILE A 68 9.59 -23.33 12.13
N GLN A 69 10.88 -23.22 11.79
CA GLN A 69 11.43 -22.05 11.14
C GLN A 69 10.76 -21.79 9.77
N ALA A 70 10.51 -22.84 9.00
CA ALA A 70 9.83 -22.73 7.72
C ALA A 70 8.38 -22.24 7.90
N ILE A 71 7.67 -22.70 8.92
CA ILE A 71 6.31 -22.23 9.26
C ILE A 71 6.35 -20.74 9.62
N GLU A 72 7.31 -20.32 10.43
CA GLU A 72 7.47 -18.92 10.82
C GLU A 72 7.77 -18.03 9.62
N ASN A 73 8.61 -18.49 8.70
CA ASN A 73 8.93 -17.75 7.49
C ASN A 73 7.71 -17.58 6.58
N GLU A 74 6.92 -18.63 6.42
CA GLU A 74 5.65 -18.57 5.65
C GLU A 74 4.68 -17.59 6.28
N PHE A 75 4.49 -17.67 7.59
CA PHE A 75 3.63 -16.74 8.32
C PHE A 75 4.09 -15.31 8.18
N GLY A 76 5.40 -15.07 8.29
CA GLY A 76 5.99 -13.74 8.11
C GLY A 76 5.77 -13.18 6.72
N ALA A 77 5.87 -14.01 5.69
CA ALA A 77 5.63 -13.59 4.31
C ALA A 77 4.18 -13.15 4.09
N PHE A 78 3.21 -13.93 4.57
CA PHE A 78 1.79 -13.57 4.51
C PHE A 78 1.48 -12.31 5.32
N HIS A 79 2.07 -12.18 6.50
CA HIS A 79 1.88 -11.01 7.35
C HIS A 79 2.39 -9.74 6.65
N SER A 80 3.55 -9.80 6.02
CA SER A 80 4.13 -8.67 5.29
C SER A 80 3.26 -8.25 4.11
N GLN A 81 2.71 -9.21 3.38
CA GLN A 81 1.78 -8.90 2.29
C GLN A 81 0.49 -8.27 2.80
N LEU A 82 -0.07 -8.79 3.90
CA LEU A 82 -1.27 -8.23 4.51
C LEU A 82 -1.05 -6.79 4.93
N LYS A 83 0.10 -6.51 5.54
CA LYS A 83 0.47 -5.16 5.95
C LYS A 83 0.55 -4.21 4.74
N ALA A 84 1.14 -4.68 3.63
CA ALA A 84 1.20 -3.91 2.38
C ALA A 84 -0.20 -3.63 1.81
N LYS A 85 -1.10 -4.60 1.88
CA LYS A 85 -2.50 -4.43 1.44
C LYS A 85 -3.25 -3.41 2.29
N VAL A 86 -3.03 -3.41 3.61
CA VAL A 86 -3.62 -2.42 4.51
C VAL A 86 -3.14 -1.02 4.17
N GLU A 87 -1.85 -0.84 3.91
CA GLU A 87 -1.29 0.45 3.50
C GLU A 87 -1.90 0.93 2.18
N PHE A 88 -2.08 0.02 1.23
CA PHE A 88 -2.73 0.33 -0.04
C PHE A 88 -4.17 0.83 0.18
N GLN A 89 -4.94 0.17 1.04
CA GLN A 89 -6.32 0.57 1.36
C GLN A 89 -6.35 1.95 2.02
N LYS A 90 -5.42 2.25 2.92
CA LYS A 90 -5.31 3.57 3.54
C LYS A 90 -5.05 4.65 2.50
N ASP A 91 -4.16 4.38 1.55
CA ASP A 91 -3.85 5.32 0.46
C ASP A 91 -5.06 5.54 -0.45
N LEU A 92 -5.83 4.49 -0.74
CA LEU A 92 -7.07 4.62 -1.52
C LEU A 92 -8.07 5.53 -0.83
N LEU A 93 -8.25 5.39 0.49
CA LEU A 93 -9.16 6.24 1.25
C LEU A 93 -8.72 7.70 1.22
N LYS A 94 -7.42 7.96 1.32
CA LYS A 94 -6.85 9.30 1.19
C LYS A 94 -7.11 9.87 -0.20
N TYR A 95 -6.91 9.06 -1.21
CA TYR A 95 -7.11 9.46 -2.61
C TYR A 95 -8.56 9.87 -2.84
N ASP A 96 -9.51 9.06 -2.39
CA ASP A 96 -10.94 9.36 -2.50
C ASP A 96 -11.30 10.65 -1.77
N ASP A 97 -10.77 10.84 -0.57
CA ASP A 97 -11.00 12.07 0.21
C ASP A 97 -10.47 13.31 -0.52
N LEU A 98 -9.29 13.23 -1.10
CA LEU A 98 -8.69 14.34 -1.85
C LEU A 98 -9.50 14.67 -3.11
N LEU A 99 -9.99 13.66 -3.82
CA LEU A 99 -10.84 13.87 -4.99
C LEU A 99 -12.16 14.54 -4.60
N ASP A 100 -12.77 14.13 -3.49
CA ASP A 100 -13.98 14.73 -2.99
C ASP A 100 -13.77 16.21 -2.64
N ARG A 101 -12.65 16.54 -2.00
CA ARG A 101 -12.29 17.93 -1.70
C ARG A 101 -12.13 18.76 -2.96
N LEU A 102 -11.49 18.19 -3.98
CA LEU A 102 -11.30 18.87 -5.26
C LEU A 102 -12.66 19.17 -5.92
N LEU A 103 -13.59 18.21 -5.89
CA LEU A 103 -14.94 18.39 -6.44
C LEU A 103 -15.73 19.46 -5.68
N VAL A 104 -15.62 19.48 -4.36
CA VAL A 104 -16.29 20.49 -3.53
C VAL A 104 -15.76 21.89 -3.86
N GLU A 105 -14.45 22.05 -3.99
CA GLU A 105 -13.85 23.34 -4.36
C GLU A 105 -14.26 23.78 -5.77
N LYS A 106 -14.32 22.85 -6.70
CA LYS A 106 -14.76 23.12 -8.08
C LYS A 106 -16.23 23.59 -8.12
N ASN A 107 -17.07 23.03 -7.29
CA ASN A 107 -18.48 23.40 -7.21
C ASN A 107 -18.72 24.73 -6.47
N GLN A 108 -17.77 25.16 -5.64
CA GLN A 108 -17.85 26.43 -4.90
C GLN A 108 -17.39 27.63 -5.72
N THR A 109 -16.76 27.41 -6.86
CA THR A 109 -16.36 28.49 -7.76
C THR A 109 -17.56 28.94 -8.58
N PRO A 110 -17.89 30.24 -8.57
CA PRO A 110 -18.95 30.77 -9.42
C PRO A 110 -18.59 30.71 -10.90
#